data_bd5fbcda852a738eff52198c719d38f7
#
_entry.id   bd5fbcda852a738eff52198c719d38f7
#
_cell.length_a   1.000
_cell.length_b   1.000
_cell.length_c   1.000
_cell.angle_alpha   90.00
_cell.angle_beta   90.00
_cell.angle_gamma   90.00
#
_symmetry.space_group_name_H-M   'P 1'
#
loop_
_entity.id
_entity.type
_entity.pdbx_description
1 polymer ?
#
loop_
_entity_poly.entity_id
_entity_poly.type
_entity_poly.pdbx_seq_one_letter_code
_entity_poly.pdbx_strand_id
1 'polypeptide(L)'
;MRLNFIILFILPIITSSAFDYKEMLRQDPAMISGEYYHYVYKPLAETAAPKGYKPFYISHYGRHGSRYHSGSLYFQQAMRPLQKGDSLGILTPAGKRLLADLQELLDIHQGHFGMLSEAGINEHRDIARRMYERFPSVFSNKSGRDSILCRSSLYPRCLASMANFMSSLQQYASQDIKARMYCGDDIQKIIAPEVDIKQFYKYEQPLEDSIRRAECPPDNFLRRMFTDVSQAMTFIDNPYTMMKGLANCASIVYNLDHAPNITKHLTQEEIEGLWVARNARMYYLLCNSKECPECAHMLADALAEDIVRQADDALRHGARKAADFRFGHDTMVLPLASLIGLDGLDGRHSATHVQDKWNCTISVCMASNLQLIFFKNRKNDIIVKCMYNEQERLIPALKSYYGCFYKWADLRQHLVKIYSKSDN
;
A
#
# COMPACT_ATOMS: atom_id res chain seq x y z
N MET A 1 47.12 -1.29 -33.64
CA MET A 1 46.25 -0.23 -33.08
C MET A 1 44.89 -0.84 -32.80
N ARG A 2 44.55 -1.11 -31.52
CA ARG A 2 43.23 -1.59 -31.13
C ARG A 2 42.42 -0.37 -30.66
N LEU A 3 41.35 -0.02 -31.38
CA LEU A 3 40.43 1.04 -31.00
C LEU A 3 39.51 0.51 -29.88
N ASN A 4 39.65 1.03 -28.67
CA ASN A 4 38.71 0.80 -27.60
C ASN A 4 37.48 1.72 -27.80
N PHE A 5 36.37 1.13 -28.18
CA PHE A 5 35.09 1.83 -28.14
C PHE A 5 34.61 1.96 -26.68
N ILE A 6 34.66 3.16 -26.15
CA ILE A 6 33.98 3.51 -24.90
C ILE A 6 32.51 3.74 -25.28
N ILE A 7 31.65 2.78 -24.95
CA ILE A 7 30.21 2.96 -25.03
C ILE A 7 29.77 3.80 -23.81
N LEU A 8 29.54 5.08 -24.05
CA LEU A 8 28.95 5.98 -23.08
C LEU A 8 27.46 5.62 -22.99
N PHE A 9 27.04 4.93 -21.91
CA PHE A 9 25.63 4.80 -21.57
C PHE A 9 25.11 6.17 -21.14
N ILE A 10 24.47 6.88 -22.06
CA ILE A 10 23.65 8.04 -21.74
C ILE A 10 22.38 7.47 -21.09
N LEU A 11 22.33 7.44 -19.76
CA LEU A 11 21.06 7.29 -19.03
C LEU A 11 20.17 8.45 -19.45
N PRO A 12 18.95 8.20 -19.94
CA PRO A 12 18.01 9.28 -20.17
C PRO A 12 17.77 9.95 -18.82
N ILE A 13 18.06 11.25 -18.75
CA ILE A 13 17.59 12.12 -17.68
C ILE A 13 16.05 12.10 -17.83
N ILE A 14 15.39 11.27 -17.04
CA ILE A 14 13.93 11.35 -16.88
C ILE A 14 13.68 12.66 -16.16
N THR A 15 13.49 13.72 -16.93
CA THR A 15 12.83 14.92 -16.41
C THR A 15 11.49 14.44 -15.87
N SER A 16 11.26 14.59 -14.56
CA SER A 16 9.97 14.32 -13.97
C SER A 16 8.96 15.23 -14.66
N SER A 17 8.28 14.72 -15.67
CA SER A 17 7.04 15.37 -16.12
C SER A 17 6.13 15.37 -14.90
N ALA A 18 5.57 16.53 -14.57
CA ALA A 18 4.58 16.64 -13.52
C ALA A 18 3.53 15.54 -13.75
N PHE A 19 3.27 14.73 -12.71
CA PHE A 19 2.31 13.65 -12.78
C PHE A 19 0.92 14.25 -12.99
N ASP A 20 0.28 13.95 -14.12
CA ASP A 20 -1.09 14.42 -14.41
C ASP A 20 -2.11 13.42 -13.83
N TYR A 21 -2.54 13.68 -12.60
CA TYR A 21 -3.53 12.86 -11.92
C TYR A 21 -4.91 12.91 -12.60
N LYS A 22 -5.26 14.02 -13.27
CA LYS A 22 -6.54 14.16 -13.97
C LYS A 22 -6.59 13.25 -15.18
N GLU A 23 -5.52 13.22 -15.96
CA GLU A 23 -5.42 12.33 -17.10
C GLU A 23 -5.44 10.85 -16.66
N MET A 24 -4.74 10.53 -15.57
CA MET A 24 -4.77 9.18 -14.99
C MET A 24 -6.20 8.75 -14.61
N LEU A 25 -6.97 9.61 -13.94
CA LEU A 25 -8.34 9.30 -13.51
C LEU A 25 -9.33 9.24 -14.70
N ARG A 26 -9.04 9.95 -15.80
CA ARG A 26 -9.84 9.84 -17.03
C ARG A 26 -9.57 8.53 -17.77
N GLN A 27 -8.30 8.10 -17.81
CA GLN A 27 -7.92 6.85 -18.48
C GLN A 27 -8.38 5.62 -17.71
N ASP A 28 -8.31 5.67 -16.37
CA ASP A 28 -8.74 4.59 -15.49
C ASP A 28 -9.53 5.13 -14.29
N PRO A 29 -10.88 5.17 -14.35
CA PRO A 29 -11.71 5.60 -13.24
C PRO A 29 -11.55 4.74 -11.96
N ALA A 30 -11.03 3.50 -12.07
CA ALA A 30 -10.73 2.68 -10.91
C ALA A 30 -9.64 3.28 -10.02
N MET A 31 -8.83 4.18 -10.56
CA MET A 31 -7.80 4.91 -9.80
C MET A 31 -8.36 5.80 -8.68
N ILE A 32 -9.67 6.14 -8.67
CA ILE A 32 -10.36 6.77 -7.52
C ILE A 32 -10.20 5.94 -6.25
N SER A 33 -9.96 4.65 -6.39
CA SER A 33 -9.81 3.73 -5.26
C SER A 33 -8.69 4.12 -4.31
N GLY A 34 -7.69 4.89 -4.76
CA GLY A 34 -6.57 5.29 -3.92
C GLY A 34 -5.90 4.05 -3.30
N GLU A 35 -5.77 4.01 -1.99
CA GLU A 35 -5.20 2.88 -1.26
C GLU A 35 -5.99 1.58 -1.38
N TYR A 36 -7.22 1.60 -1.89
CA TYR A 36 -8.01 0.39 -2.19
C TYR A 36 -7.80 -0.13 -3.61
N TYR A 37 -6.95 0.51 -4.43
CA TYR A 37 -6.67 0.03 -5.77
C TYR A 37 -6.03 -1.36 -5.71
N HIS A 38 -6.43 -2.27 -6.59
CA HIS A 38 -5.91 -3.63 -6.64
C HIS A 38 -4.43 -3.65 -7.05
N TYR A 39 -3.74 -4.74 -6.77
CA TYR A 39 -2.32 -4.89 -7.11
C TYR A 39 -2.12 -5.12 -8.61
N VAL A 40 -1.39 -4.22 -9.27
CA VAL A 40 -1.03 -4.37 -10.68
C VAL A 40 0.46 -4.68 -10.81
N TYR A 41 0.77 -5.91 -11.19
CA TYR A 41 2.15 -6.29 -11.48
C TYR A 41 2.65 -5.63 -12.77
N LYS A 42 3.80 -4.99 -12.70
CA LYS A 42 4.51 -4.45 -13.86
C LYS A 42 5.77 -5.28 -14.09
N PRO A 43 5.93 -5.93 -15.26
CA PRO A 43 7.16 -6.65 -15.59
C PRO A 43 8.38 -5.72 -15.49
N LEU A 44 9.47 -6.26 -14.95
CA LEU A 44 10.71 -5.52 -14.73
C LEU A 44 11.88 -6.25 -15.37
N ALA A 45 12.72 -5.52 -16.16
CA ALA A 45 14.03 -5.98 -16.53
C ALA A 45 14.98 -5.74 -15.33
N GLU A 46 15.19 -6.78 -14.52
CA GLU A 46 15.97 -6.66 -13.28
C GLU A 46 17.46 -6.41 -13.54
N THR A 47 18.04 -5.52 -12.73
CA THR A 47 19.48 -5.36 -12.64
C THR A 47 20.13 -6.64 -12.13
N ALA A 48 20.98 -7.26 -12.94
CA ALA A 48 21.70 -8.47 -12.55
C ALA A 48 22.64 -8.19 -11.36
N ALA A 49 22.75 -9.14 -10.45
CA ALA A 49 23.70 -9.03 -9.35
C ALA A 49 25.16 -9.02 -9.87
N PRO A 50 26.07 -8.28 -9.22
CA PRO A 50 27.48 -8.30 -9.57
C PRO A 50 28.05 -9.72 -9.58
N LYS A 51 29.04 -9.97 -10.45
CA LYS A 51 29.65 -11.31 -10.60
C LYS A 51 30.10 -11.86 -9.25
N GLY A 52 29.69 -13.08 -8.97
CA GLY A 52 30.04 -13.80 -7.75
C GLY A 52 29.07 -13.63 -6.59
N TYR A 53 28.15 -12.71 -6.65
CA TYR A 53 27.08 -12.57 -5.64
C TYR A 53 25.89 -13.46 -5.98
N LYS A 54 25.32 -14.12 -4.95
CA LYS A 54 24.15 -14.99 -5.05
C LYS A 54 23.13 -14.62 -3.98
N PRO A 55 21.81 -14.59 -4.29
CA PRO A 55 20.79 -14.33 -3.29
C PRO A 55 20.73 -15.50 -2.29
N PHE A 56 20.49 -15.18 -1.01
CA PHE A 56 20.51 -16.19 0.06
C PHE A 56 19.52 -15.94 1.20
N TYR A 57 18.98 -14.73 1.30
CA TYR A 57 18.00 -14.36 2.32
C TYR A 57 17.08 -13.26 1.80
N ILE A 58 15.79 -13.33 2.18
CA ILE A 58 14.77 -12.33 1.82
C ILE A 58 14.07 -11.84 3.09
N SER A 59 14.05 -10.53 3.30
CA SER A 59 13.19 -9.86 4.28
C SER A 59 12.06 -9.17 3.55
N HIS A 60 10.82 -9.54 3.87
CA HIS A 60 9.61 -9.05 3.20
C HIS A 60 8.63 -8.48 4.22
N TYR A 61 7.97 -7.39 3.85
CA TYR A 61 6.75 -6.92 4.48
C TYR A 61 5.69 -6.70 3.40
N GLY A 62 4.53 -7.33 3.53
CA GLY A 62 3.40 -7.20 2.63
C GLY A 62 2.17 -6.65 3.35
N ARG A 63 1.48 -5.69 2.73
CA ARG A 63 0.11 -5.32 3.05
C ARG A 63 -0.81 -6.49 2.70
N HIS A 64 -1.92 -6.68 3.43
CA HIS A 64 -2.97 -7.60 3.01
C HIS A 64 -3.46 -7.30 1.59
N GLY A 65 -4.01 -8.29 0.90
CA GLY A 65 -4.56 -8.16 -0.45
C GLY A 65 -5.91 -7.43 -0.51
N SER A 66 -6.46 -7.36 -1.70
CA SER A 66 -7.80 -6.85 -1.98
C SER A 66 -8.85 -7.50 -1.10
N ARG A 67 -9.85 -6.73 -0.66
CA ARG A 67 -10.77 -7.13 0.41
C ARG A 67 -12.11 -6.44 0.35
N TYR A 68 -13.04 -6.94 1.13
CA TYR A 68 -14.28 -6.24 1.47
C TYR A 68 -14.01 -5.08 2.46
N HIS A 69 -14.92 -4.11 2.57
CA HIS A 69 -14.82 -3.08 3.62
C HIS A 69 -14.73 -3.68 5.01
N SER A 70 -14.07 -2.97 5.92
CA SER A 70 -13.92 -3.43 7.33
C SER A 70 -15.20 -3.36 8.14
N GLY A 71 -16.24 -2.63 7.67
CA GLY A 71 -17.51 -2.46 8.32
C GLY A 71 -18.48 -1.61 7.50
N SER A 72 -19.68 -1.39 8.03
CA SER A 72 -20.79 -0.73 7.32
C SER A 72 -20.79 0.80 7.40
N LEU A 73 -19.81 1.44 8.06
CA LEU A 73 -19.82 2.89 8.32
C LEU A 73 -19.98 3.72 7.05
N TYR A 74 -19.20 3.41 6.01
CA TYR A 74 -19.24 4.18 4.75
C TYR A 74 -20.55 3.99 4.00
N PHE A 75 -21.13 2.78 4.05
CA PHE A 75 -22.47 2.53 3.54
C PHE A 75 -23.51 3.37 4.26
N GLN A 76 -23.48 3.42 5.59
CA GLN A 76 -24.40 4.23 6.38
C GLN A 76 -24.26 5.72 6.05
N GLN A 77 -23.04 6.24 5.91
CA GLN A 77 -22.77 7.62 5.54
C GLN A 77 -23.35 7.99 4.17
N ALA A 78 -23.25 7.10 3.19
CA ALA A 78 -23.78 7.32 1.84
C ALA A 78 -25.30 7.10 1.76
N MET A 79 -25.83 6.04 2.38
CA MET A 79 -27.20 5.56 2.17
C MET A 79 -28.22 6.25 3.04
N ARG A 80 -27.94 6.56 4.32
CA ARG A 80 -28.94 7.16 5.23
C ARG A 80 -29.63 8.41 4.67
N PRO A 81 -28.90 9.39 4.08
CA PRO A 81 -29.55 10.55 3.46
C PRO A 81 -30.45 10.15 2.28
N LEU A 82 -30.02 9.19 1.44
CA LEU A 82 -30.81 8.72 0.31
C LEU A 82 -32.07 7.98 0.78
N GLN A 83 -31.96 7.10 1.76
CA GLN A 83 -33.09 6.37 2.35
C GLN A 83 -34.13 7.34 2.95
N LYS A 84 -33.66 8.38 3.63
CA LYS A 84 -34.58 9.42 4.16
C LYS A 84 -35.23 10.20 3.04
N GLY A 85 -34.49 10.59 2.01
CA GLY A 85 -35.04 11.28 0.82
C GLY A 85 -36.08 10.40 0.07
N ASP A 86 -35.82 9.10 -0.04
CA ASP A 86 -36.78 8.17 -0.65
C ASP A 86 -38.09 8.07 0.17
N SER A 87 -37.96 7.94 1.48
CA SER A 87 -39.16 7.90 2.38
C SER A 87 -40.02 9.17 2.34
N LEU A 88 -39.41 10.31 1.94
CA LEU A 88 -40.09 11.61 1.78
C LEU A 88 -40.52 11.86 0.33
N GLY A 89 -40.22 10.95 -0.61
CA GLY A 89 -40.59 11.09 -2.00
C GLY A 89 -39.77 12.16 -2.77
N ILE A 90 -38.64 12.60 -2.24
CA ILE A 90 -37.81 13.67 -2.84
C ILE A 90 -36.55 13.15 -3.53
N LEU A 91 -36.39 11.85 -3.76
CA LEU A 91 -35.32 11.36 -4.63
C LEU A 91 -35.66 11.53 -6.09
N THR A 92 -34.66 11.96 -6.85
CA THR A 92 -34.69 11.86 -8.31
C THR A 92 -34.59 10.42 -8.77
N PRO A 93 -34.87 10.10 -10.06
CA PRO A 93 -34.58 8.79 -10.59
C PRO A 93 -33.11 8.38 -10.49
N ALA A 94 -32.18 9.34 -10.53
CA ALA A 94 -30.74 9.09 -10.32
C ALA A 94 -30.44 8.73 -8.85
N GLY A 95 -31.04 9.44 -7.90
CA GLY A 95 -30.91 9.13 -6.47
C GLY A 95 -31.45 7.74 -6.11
N LYS A 96 -32.58 7.34 -6.70
CA LYS A 96 -33.14 5.99 -6.52
C LYS A 96 -32.22 4.90 -7.08
N ARG A 97 -31.62 5.10 -8.27
CA ARG A 97 -30.66 4.15 -8.83
C ARG A 97 -29.39 4.04 -7.98
N LEU A 98 -28.86 5.18 -7.50
CA LEU A 98 -27.69 5.15 -6.60
C LEU A 98 -28.02 4.38 -5.31
N LEU A 99 -29.18 4.62 -4.70
CA LEU A 99 -29.60 3.89 -3.48
C LEU A 99 -29.70 2.38 -3.73
N ALA A 100 -30.25 1.96 -4.87
CA ALA A 100 -30.33 0.55 -5.24
C ALA A 100 -28.95 -0.10 -5.41
N ASP A 101 -28.04 0.56 -6.16
CA ASP A 101 -26.67 0.05 -6.36
C ASP A 101 -25.88 0.00 -5.01
N LEU A 102 -26.07 0.97 -4.13
CA LEU A 102 -25.45 0.93 -2.80
C LEU A 102 -26.00 -0.19 -1.93
N GLN A 103 -27.31 -0.48 -2.04
CA GLN A 103 -27.93 -1.60 -1.32
C GLN A 103 -27.38 -2.94 -1.84
N GLU A 104 -27.31 -3.13 -3.16
CA GLU A 104 -26.72 -4.32 -3.76
C GLU A 104 -25.26 -4.50 -3.31
N LEU A 105 -24.45 -3.42 -3.32
CA LEU A 105 -23.09 -3.47 -2.83
C LEU A 105 -23.00 -3.82 -1.35
N LEU A 106 -23.90 -3.31 -0.51
CA LEU A 106 -23.99 -3.65 0.90
C LEU A 106 -24.34 -5.13 1.10
N ASP A 107 -25.28 -5.66 0.31
CA ASP A 107 -25.69 -7.08 0.38
C ASP A 107 -24.53 -8.01 0.04
N ILE A 108 -23.71 -7.67 -0.96
CA ILE A 108 -22.46 -8.38 -1.29
C ILE A 108 -21.49 -8.39 -0.10
N HIS A 109 -21.50 -7.36 0.76
CA HIS A 109 -20.61 -7.27 1.92
C HIS A 109 -21.12 -8.03 3.15
N GLN A 110 -22.41 -8.41 3.19
CA GLN A 110 -22.98 -9.12 4.34
C GLN A 110 -22.26 -10.46 4.59
N GLY A 111 -21.79 -10.64 5.82
CA GLY A 111 -21.00 -11.82 6.20
C GLY A 111 -19.52 -11.78 5.76
N HIS A 112 -19.09 -10.77 4.99
CA HIS A 112 -17.73 -10.68 4.43
C HIS A 112 -16.92 -9.48 4.91
N PHE A 113 -17.48 -8.62 5.78
CA PHE A 113 -16.77 -7.43 6.25
C PHE A 113 -15.37 -7.73 6.78
N GLY A 114 -14.37 -7.02 6.22
CA GLY A 114 -12.97 -7.16 6.61
C GLY A 114 -12.25 -8.41 6.08
N MET A 115 -12.95 -9.28 5.36
CA MET A 115 -12.39 -10.48 4.76
C MET A 115 -11.65 -10.18 3.46
N LEU A 116 -10.65 -11.01 3.15
CA LEU A 116 -9.93 -10.98 1.88
C LEU A 116 -10.89 -11.39 0.75
N SER A 117 -10.82 -10.70 -0.41
CA SER A 117 -11.56 -11.09 -1.62
C SER A 117 -10.77 -12.12 -2.43
N GLU A 118 -11.40 -12.72 -3.45
CA GLU A 118 -10.72 -13.64 -4.37
C GLU A 118 -9.56 -12.94 -5.10
N ALA A 119 -9.73 -11.68 -5.49
CA ALA A 119 -8.65 -10.87 -6.04
C ALA A 119 -7.46 -10.80 -5.07
N GLY A 120 -7.70 -10.55 -3.78
CA GLY A 120 -6.64 -10.48 -2.78
C GLY A 120 -5.94 -11.82 -2.51
N ILE A 121 -6.66 -12.93 -2.62
CA ILE A 121 -6.09 -14.29 -2.57
C ILE A 121 -5.10 -14.47 -3.72
N ASN A 122 -5.52 -14.13 -4.94
CA ASN A 122 -4.72 -14.31 -6.14
C ASN A 122 -3.51 -13.35 -6.17
N GLU A 123 -3.65 -12.11 -5.70
CA GLU A 123 -2.54 -11.17 -5.54
C GLU A 123 -1.38 -11.79 -4.74
N HIS A 124 -1.66 -12.37 -3.56
CA HIS A 124 -0.64 -12.96 -2.71
C HIS A 124 -0.05 -14.26 -3.27
N ARG A 125 -0.87 -15.08 -3.91
CA ARG A 125 -0.39 -16.29 -4.61
C ARG A 125 0.58 -15.93 -5.72
N ASP A 126 0.25 -14.91 -6.50
CA ASP A 126 1.06 -14.47 -7.63
C ASP A 126 2.37 -13.79 -7.19
N ILE A 127 2.35 -12.97 -6.14
CA ILE A 127 3.56 -12.37 -5.58
C ILE A 127 4.51 -13.48 -5.08
N ALA A 128 3.99 -14.49 -4.39
CA ALA A 128 4.78 -15.62 -3.91
C ALA A 128 5.39 -16.44 -5.05
N ARG A 129 4.61 -16.74 -6.10
CA ARG A 129 5.08 -17.43 -7.31
C ARG A 129 6.22 -16.66 -7.96
N ARG A 130 6.03 -15.36 -8.25
CA ARG A 130 7.04 -14.51 -8.87
C ARG A 130 8.29 -14.36 -7.99
N MET A 131 8.15 -14.28 -6.67
CA MET A 131 9.29 -14.27 -5.74
C MET A 131 10.12 -15.56 -5.87
N TYR A 132 9.47 -16.71 -5.95
CA TYR A 132 10.15 -17.99 -6.18
C TYR A 132 10.85 -18.03 -7.53
N GLU A 133 10.15 -17.64 -8.62
CA GLU A 133 10.68 -17.64 -9.98
C GLU A 133 11.93 -16.75 -10.11
N ARG A 134 11.96 -15.62 -9.39
CA ARG A 134 13.09 -14.66 -9.40
C ARG A 134 14.26 -15.09 -8.53
N PHE A 135 13.99 -15.73 -7.40
CA PHE A 135 15.01 -16.08 -6.41
C PHE A 135 14.98 -17.56 -5.98
N PRO A 136 14.94 -18.53 -6.91
CA PRO A 136 14.74 -19.95 -6.57
C PRO A 136 15.86 -20.51 -5.70
N SER A 137 17.08 -19.96 -5.79
CA SER A 137 18.21 -20.41 -4.99
C SER A 137 18.07 -20.11 -3.50
N VAL A 138 17.26 -19.13 -3.09
CA VAL A 138 16.98 -18.82 -1.69
C VAL A 138 16.19 -19.96 -1.04
N PHE A 139 15.30 -20.57 -1.82
CA PHE A 139 14.41 -21.64 -1.40
C PHE A 139 14.92 -23.06 -1.80
N SER A 140 16.21 -23.19 -2.05
CA SER A 140 16.84 -24.45 -2.48
C SER A 140 17.58 -25.13 -1.34
N ASN A 141 17.47 -26.47 -1.23
CA ASN A 141 18.24 -27.30 -0.29
C ASN A 141 19.76 -27.06 -0.38
N LYS A 142 20.27 -26.69 -1.56
CA LYS A 142 21.68 -26.40 -1.79
C LYS A 142 22.17 -25.17 -1.04
N SER A 143 21.26 -24.30 -0.57
CA SER A 143 21.62 -23.09 0.19
C SER A 143 22.04 -23.41 1.63
N GLY A 144 21.67 -24.58 2.17
CA GLY A 144 21.77 -24.90 3.60
C GLY A 144 20.79 -24.11 4.48
N ARG A 145 19.86 -23.36 3.86
CA ARG A 145 18.86 -22.52 4.50
C ARG A 145 17.48 -23.03 4.15
N ASP A 146 16.75 -23.52 5.14
CA ASP A 146 15.46 -24.19 4.98
C ASP A 146 14.38 -23.63 5.91
N SER A 147 14.70 -22.63 6.71
CA SER A 147 13.77 -22.09 7.70
C SER A 147 13.21 -20.76 7.25
N ILE A 148 11.90 -20.61 7.28
CA ILE A 148 11.16 -19.39 7.01
C ILE A 148 10.36 -19.00 8.24
N LEU A 149 10.49 -17.74 8.66
CA LEU A 149 9.65 -17.16 9.70
C LEU A 149 8.56 -16.30 9.05
N CYS A 150 7.30 -16.69 9.22
CA CYS A 150 6.14 -15.96 8.74
C CYS A 150 5.38 -15.36 9.92
N ARG A 151 5.11 -14.07 9.87
CA ARG A 151 4.42 -13.36 10.94
C ARG A 151 3.30 -12.49 10.36
N SER A 152 2.18 -12.45 11.03
CA SER A 152 1.01 -11.67 10.62
C SER A 152 0.46 -10.85 11.77
N SER A 153 -0.14 -9.72 11.46
CA SER A 153 -1.05 -9.06 12.38
C SER A 153 -2.26 -9.95 12.68
N LEU A 154 -2.97 -9.67 13.77
CA LEU A 154 -4.11 -10.47 14.23
C LEU A 154 -5.36 -10.34 13.35
N TYR A 155 -5.36 -9.47 12.35
CA TYR A 155 -6.51 -9.28 11.47
C TYR A 155 -6.68 -10.45 10.49
N PRO A 156 -7.90 -11.03 10.36
CA PRO A 156 -8.17 -12.19 9.50
C PRO A 156 -7.66 -12.05 8.06
N ARG A 157 -7.79 -10.87 7.44
CA ARG A 157 -7.29 -10.61 6.09
C ARG A 157 -5.77 -10.74 5.96
N CYS A 158 -5.01 -10.38 7.01
CA CYS A 158 -3.55 -10.52 7.00
C CYS A 158 -3.14 -11.96 7.18
N LEU A 159 -3.83 -12.70 8.06
CA LEU A 159 -3.65 -14.15 8.24
C LEU A 159 -3.96 -14.90 6.95
N ALA A 160 -5.06 -14.58 6.28
CA ALA A 160 -5.43 -15.17 5.00
C ALA A 160 -4.41 -14.84 3.89
N SER A 161 -3.89 -13.59 3.84
CA SER A 161 -2.83 -13.19 2.94
C SER A 161 -1.55 -14.01 3.16
N MET A 162 -1.12 -14.15 4.42
CA MET A 162 0.02 -14.99 4.79
C MET A 162 -0.16 -16.44 4.37
N ALA A 163 -1.32 -17.03 4.65
CA ALA A 163 -1.61 -18.43 4.34
C ALA A 163 -1.59 -18.69 2.83
N ASN A 164 -2.22 -17.80 2.02
CA ASN A 164 -2.25 -17.93 0.56
C ASN A 164 -0.88 -17.72 -0.07
N PHE A 165 -0.09 -16.74 0.42
CA PHE A 165 1.28 -16.54 -0.01
C PHE A 165 2.13 -17.79 0.26
N MET A 166 2.08 -18.34 1.47
CA MET A 166 2.87 -19.51 1.85
C MET A 166 2.44 -20.79 1.13
N SER A 167 1.14 -20.98 0.93
CA SER A 167 0.61 -22.11 0.15
C SER A 167 1.13 -22.10 -1.29
N SER A 168 1.12 -20.92 -1.93
CA SER A 168 1.64 -20.75 -3.28
C SER A 168 3.16 -20.94 -3.32
N LEU A 169 3.92 -20.35 -2.41
CA LEU A 169 5.38 -20.52 -2.35
C LEU A 169 5.76 -22.00 -2.21
N GLN A 170 5.06 -22.73 -1.34
CA GLN A 170 5.33 -24.16 -1.09
C GLN A 170 4.99 -25.01 -2.32
N GLN A 171 3.98 -24.65 -3.10
CA GLN A 171 3.62 -25.33 -4.33
C GLN A 171 4.73 -25.30 -5.39
N TYR A 172 5.46 -24.18 -5.46
CA TYR A 172 6.55 -23.97 -6.43
C TYR A 172 7.92 -24.40 -5.89
N ALA A 173 8.13 -24.37 -4.57
CA ALA A 173 9.40 -24.79 -3.98
C ALA A 173 9.61 -26.30 -4.12
N SER A 174 10.78 -26.69 -4.59
CA SER A 174 11.15 -28.11 -4.83
C SER A 174 11.52 -28.89 -3.56
N GLN A 175 11.35 -28.32 -2.39
CA GLN A 175 11.73 -28.89 -1.10
C GLN A 175 10.69 -28.56 -0.02
N ASP A 176 10.73 -29.33 1.06
CA ASP A 176 9.97 -29.00 2.27
C ASP A 176 10.53 -27.73 2.93
N ILE A 177 9.78 -26.67 2.82
CA ILE A 177 10.07 -25.40 3.51
C ILE A 177 9.58 -25.53 4.94
N LYS A 178 10.49 -25.40 5.91
CA LYS A 178 10.17 -25.37 7.34
C LYS A 178 9.65 -24.00 7.73
N ALA A 179 8.39 -23.74 7.44
CA ALA A 179 7.77 -22.48 7.78
C ALA A 179 7.21 -22.52 9.21
N ARG A 180 7.62 -21.54 10.02
CA ARG A 180 6.96 -21.21 11.27
C ARG A 180 6.04 -20.05 11.03
N MET A 181 4.73 -20.31 11.06
CA MET A 181 3.70 -19.28 10.93
C MET A 181 3.24 -18.85 12.34
N TYR A 182 3.21 -17.56 12.59
CA TYR A 182 2.97 -17.02 13.92
C TYR A 182 2.22 -15.67 13.86
N CYS A 183 1.29 -15.48 14.81
CA CYS A 183 0.65 -14.22 15.15
C CYS A 183 0.47 -14.16 16.67
N GLY A 184 0.49 -12.97 17.25
CA GLY A 184 0.35 -12.75 18.68
C GLY A 184 0.50 -11.28 19.02
N ASP A 185 0.20 -10.91 20.27
CA ASP A 185 0.25 -9.51 20.73
C ASP A 185 1.65 -8.89 20.64
N ASP A 186 2.69 -9.69 20.85
CA ASP A 186 4.08 -9.28 20.69
C ASP A 186 4.42 -8.92 19.24
N ILE A 187 3.84 -9.68 18.28
CA ILE A 187 4.00 -9.43 16.85
C ILE A 187 3.11 -8.28 16.40
N GLN A 188 1.89 -8.18 16.93
CA GLN A 188 0.98 -7.08 16.65
C GLN A 188 1.64 -5.73 16.91
N LYS A 189 2.37 -5.57 18.01
CA LYS A 189 3.10 -4.34 18.37
C LYS A 189 4.20 -3.95 17.37
N ILE A 190 4.70 -4.90 16.58
CA ILE A 190 5.75 -4.68 15.58
C ILE A 190 5.15 -4.47 14.18
N ILE A 191 4.16 -5.31 13.83
CA ILE A 191 3.63 -5.39 12.45
C ILE A 191 2.42 -4.48 12.24
N ALA A 192 1.70 -4.15 13.30
CA ALA A 192 0.53 -3.25 13.28
C ALA A 192 0.31 -2.67 14.68
N PRO A 193 1.22 -1.82 15.19
CA PRO A 193 1.11 -1.25 16.52
C PRO A 193 -0.20 -0.45 16.66
N GLU A 194 -0.83 -0.55 17.82
CA GLU A 194 -1.87 0.37 18.23
C GLU A 194 -1.22 1.69 18.65
N VAL A 195 -0.97 2.53 17.68
CA VAL A 195 -0.50 3.87 17.93
C VAL A 195 -1.71 4.72 18.33
N ASP A 196 -1.58 5.55 19.35
CA ASP A 196 -2.59 6.56 19.65
C ASP A 196 -2.58 7.65 18.57
N ILE A 197 -3.12 7.26 17.40
CA ILE A 197 -3.27 8.14 16.25
C ILE A 197 -4.38 9.19 16.49
N LYS A 198 -5.13 9.13 17.61
CA LYS A 198 -6.24 10.06 17.88
C LYS A 198 -5.78 11.52 17.85
N GLN A 199 -4.56 11.80 18.32
CA GLN A 199 -4.01 13.14 18.21
C GLN A 199 -3.79 13.58 16.76
N PHE A 200 -3.49 12.65 15.84
CA PHE A 200 -3.27 12.94 14.41
C PHE A 200 -4.58 13.00 13.65
N TYR A 201 -5.55 12.15 13.96
CA TYR A 201 -6.90 12.23 13.40
C TYR A 201 -7.59 13.56 13.70
N LYS A 202 -7.19 14.24 14.77
CA LYS A 202 -7.69 15.58 15.09
C LYS A 202 -7.43 16.59 13.98
N TYR A 203 -6.34 16.45 13.23
CA TYR A 203 -5.97 17.33 12.12
C TYR A 203 -6.32 16.74 10.75
N GLU A 204 -6.46 15.43 10.65
CA GLU A 204 -6.76 14.71 9.40
C GLU A 204 -8.13 15.07 8.86
N GLN A 205 -9.18 14.97 9.67
CA GLN A 205 -10.54 15.23 9.23
C GLN A 205 -10.75 16.68 8.78
N PRO A 206 -10.30 17.72 9.51
CA PRO A 206 -10.34 19.09 9.04
C PRO A 206 -9.58 19.32 7.73
N LEU A 207 -8.41 18.70 7.54
CA LEU A 207 -7.65 18.78 6.29
C LEU A 207 -8.44 18.18 5.12
N GLU A 208 -8.96 16.95 5.29
CA GLU A 208 -9.72 16.24 4.26
C GLU A 208 -11.02 17.01 3.90
N ASP A 209 -11.72 17.53 4.88
CA ASP A 209 -12.95 18.30 4.66
C ASP A 209 -12.67 19.66 4.01
N SER A 210 -11.56 20.33 4.34
CA SER A 210 -11.13 21.55 3.71
C SER A 210 -10.85 21.35 2.22
N ILE A 211 -10.14 20.29 1.88
CA ILE A 211 -9.84 19.94 0.48
C ILE A 211 -11.11 19.58 -0.28
N ARG A 212 -12.03 18.80 0.33
CA ARG A 212 -13.32 18.48 -0.32
C ARG A 212 -14.17 19.72 -0.57
N ARG A 213 -14.17 20.70 0.35
CA ARG A 213 -14.88 21.97 0.11
C ARG A 213 -14.35 22.71 -1.10
N ALA A 214 -13.04 22.68 -1.30
CA ALA A 214 -12.39 23.38 -2.42
C ALA A 214 -12.56 22.62 -3.75
N GLU A 215 -12.34 21.30 -3.73
CA GLU A 215 -12.18 20.49 -4.93
C GLU A 215 -13.44 19.68 -5.31
N CYS A 216 -14.38 19.46 -4.37
CA CYS A 216 -15.57 18.65 -4.59
C CYS A 216 -16.78 19.20 -3.82
N PRO A 217 -17.29 20.41 -4.17
CA PRO A 217 -18.49 20.95 -3.54
C PRO A 217 -19.71 20.06 -3.81
N PRO A 218 -20.55 19.77 -2.79
CA PRO A 218 -21.60 18.75 -2.89
C PRO A 218 -22.85 19.23 -3.63
N ASP A 219 -22.97 20.52 -3.94
CA ASP A 219 -24.21 21.12 -4.46
C ASP A 219 -24.71 20.46 -5.73
N ASN A 220 -23.84 20.23 -6.71
CA ASN A 220 -24.22 19.60 -7.97
C ASN A 220 -24.61 18.14 -7.79
N PHE A 221 -23.93 17.41 -6.91
CA PHE A 221 -24.28 16.05 -6.55
C PHE A 221 -25.67 16.00 -5.90
N LEU A 222 -25.93 16.86 -4.92
CA LEU A 222 -27.23 16.92 -4.21
C LEU A 222 -28.39 17.23 -5.16
N ARG A 223 -28.23 18.22 -6.08
CA ARG A 223 -29.26 18.52 -7.10
C ARG A 223 -29.54 17.36 -8.07
N ARG A 224 -28.57 16.51 -8.32
CA ARG A 224 -28.77 15.30 -9.15
C ARG A 224 -29.48 14.20 -8.37
N MET A 225 -29.32 14.12 -7.04
CA MET A 225 -29.90 13.06 -6.20
C MET A 225 -31.25 13.43 -5.62
N PHE A 226 -31.52 14.72 -5.33
CA PHE A 226 -32.73 15.17 -4.66
C PHE A 226 -33.50 16.19 -5.52
N THR A 227 -34.84 16.06 -5.57
CA THR A 227 -35.74 17.01 -6.23
C THR A 227 -35.92 18.29 -5.38
N ASP A 228 -35.76 18.20 -4.06
CA ASP A 228 -35.77 19.33 -3.11
C ASP A 228 -34.53 19.26 -2.23
N VAL A 229 -33.50 20.01 -2.63
CA VAL A 229 -32.22 20.08 -1.89
C VAL A 229 -32.40 20.81 -0.55
N SER A 230 -33.29 21.82 -0.48
CA SER A 230 -33.54 22.56 0.76
C SER A 230 -34.14 21.64 1.82
N GLN A 231 -35.10 20.82 1.46
CA GLN A 231 -35.64 19.80 2.33
C GLN A 231 -34.61 18.73 2.69
N ALA A 232 -33.78 18.30 1.72
CA ALA A 232 -32.72 17.32 1.97
C ALA A 232 -31.73 17.82 3.02
N MET A 233 -31.32 19.08 2.97
CA MET A 233 -30.41 19.71 3.94
C MET A 233 -30.97 19.82 5.36
N THR A 234 -32.27 19.60 5.58
CA THR A 234 -32.85 19.55 6.95
C THR A 234 -32.47 18.27 7.71
N PHE A 235 -32.03 17.21 7.00
CA PHE A 235 -31.64 15.92 7.59
C PHE A 235 -30.23 15.44 7.15
N ILE A 236 -29.54 16.18 6.31
CA ILE A 236 -28.15 15.93 5.96
C ILE A 236 -27.27 16.79 6.85
N ASP A 237 -26.77 16.24 7.96
CA ASP A 237 -25.94 16.98 8.91
C ASP A 237 -24.65 17.50 8.27
N ASN A 238 -24.01 16.69 7.44
CA ASN A 238 -22.77 17.04 6.74
C ASN A 238 -22.71 16.38 5.37
N PRO A 239 -22.92 17.12 4.27
CA PRO A 239 -22.88 16.57 2.93
C PRO A 239 -21.49 16.05 2.53
N TYR A 240 -20.39 16.57 3.11
CA TYR A 240 -19.04 16.05 2.87
C TYR A 240 -18.84 14.65 3.46
N THR A 241 -19.51 14.34 4.59
CA THR A 241 -19.53 12.98 5.14
C THR A 241 -20.26 12.01 4.21
N MET A 242 -21.37 12.43 3.61
CA MET A 242 -22.06 11.64 2.56
C MET A 242 -21.16 11.38 1.36
N MET A 243 -20.47 12.41 0.85
CA MET A 243 -19.53 12.28 -0.27
C MET A 243 -18.33 11.37 0.08
N LYS A 244 -17.80 11.45 1.32
CA LYS A 244 -16.77 10.54 1.81
C LYS A 244 -17.25 9.08 1.84
N GLY A 245 -18.45 8.84 2.33
CA GLY A 245 -19.09 7.51 2.31
C GLY A 245 -19.19 6.97 0.89
N LEU A 246 -19.70 7.79 -0.02
CA LEU A 246 -19.84 7.44 -1.44
C LEU A 246 -18.49 7.15 -2.11
N ALA A 247 -17.46 7.98 -1.88
CA ALA A 247 -16.12 7.76 -2.40
C ALA A 247 -15.52 6.42 -1.94
N ASN A 248 -15.75 6.04 -0.68
CA ASN A 248 -15.29 4.76 -0.15
C ASN A 248 -16.08 3.58 -0.75
N CYS A 249 -17.39 3.70 -0.92
CA CYS A 249 -18.20 2.70 -1.62
C CYS A 249 -17.74 2.56 -3.10
N ALA A 250 -17.48 3.67 -3.79
CA ALA A 250 -16.95 3.65 -5.16
C ALA A 250 -15.56 3.02 -5.27
N SER A 251 -14.75 3.14 -4.23
CA SER A 251 -13.36 2.66 -4.23
C SER A 251 -13.25 1.14 -4.09
N ILE A 252 -14.14 0.51 -3.34
CA ILE A 252 -14.02 -0.90 -2.99
C ILE A 252 -14.52 -1.85 -4.08
N VAL A 253 -15.36 -1.36 -5.00
CA VAL A 253 -16.02 -2.20 -6.02
C VAL A 253 -15.01 -2.94 -6.91
N TYR A 254 -13.86 -2.33 -7.17
CA TYR A 254 -12.82 -2.90 -8.03
C TYR A 254 -12.03 -4.05 -7.39
N ASN A 255 -12.29 -4.35 -6.12
CA ASN A 255 -11.72 -5.48 -5.39
C ASN A 255 -12.64 -6.70 -5.38
N LEU A 256 -13.84 -6.57 -5.95
CA LEU A 256 -14.92 -7.55 -5.84
C LEU A 256 -15.43 -7.93 -7.22
N ASP A 257 -15.70 -9.21 -7.41
CA ASP A 257 -16.34 -9.70 -8.62
C ASP A 257 -17.83 -9.30 -8.62
N HIS A 258 -18.32 -8.88 -9.77
CA HIS A 258 -19.74 -8.58 -10.01
C HIS A 258 -20.34 -7.47 -9.14
N ALA A 259 -19.52 -6.61 -8.50
CA ALA A 259 -20.02 -5.48 -7.74
C ALA A 259 -20.57 -4.37 -8.66
N PRO A 260 -21.65 -3.68 -8.26
CA PRO A 260 -22.20 -2.58 -9.04
C PRO A 260 -21.20 -1.42 -9.11
N ASN A 261 -21.01 -0.86 -10.31
CA ASN A 261 -20.12 0.28 -10.50
C ASN A 261 -20.72 1.56 -9.90
N ILE A 262 -20.24 1.95 -8.72
CA ILE A 262 -20.72 3.17 -8.05
C ILE A 262 -20.16 4.45 -8.69
N THR A 263 -18.99 4.41 -9.34
CA THR A 263 -18.39 5.60 -9.98
C THR A 263 -19.25 6.17 -11.10
N LYS A 264 -20.12 5.38 -11.73
CA LYS A 264 -21.07 5.85 -12.76
C LYS A 264 -22.04 6.95 -12.27
N HIS A 265 -22.19 7.11 -10.96
CA HIS A 265 -23.04 8.13 -10.34
C HIS A 265 -22.30 9.43 -10.02
N LEU A 266 -20.98 9.46 -10.23
CA LEU A 266 -20.12 10.62 -10.04
C LEU A 266 -19.78 11.28 -11.38
N THR A 267 -19.61 12.60 -11.37
CA THR A 267 -18.99 13.30 -12.50
C THR A 267 -17.48 13.16 -12.45
N GLN A 268 -16.80 13.50 -13.56
CA GLN A 268 -15.33 13.44 -13.60
C GLN A 268 -14.70 14.41 -12.57
N GLU A 269 -15.27 15.61 -12.40
CA GLU A 269 -14.83 16.60 -11.42
C GLU A 269 -15.00 16.10 -9.99
N GLU A 270 -16.12 15.40 -9.70
CA GLU A 270 -16.35 14.78 -8.39
C GLU A 270 -15.33 13.66 -8.12
N ILE A 271 -15.01 12.83 -9.11
CA ILE A 271 -13.98 11.79 -9.01
C ILE A 271 -12.61 12.42 -8.72
N GLU A 272 -12.24 13.46 -9.46
CA GLU A 272 -10.97 14.17 -9.29
C GLU A 272 -10.86 14.77 -7.88
N GLY A 273 -11.87 15.53 -7.44
CA GLY A 273 -11.86 16.18 -6.12
C GLY A 273 -11.88 15.20 -4.94
N LEU A 274 -12.65 14.12 -5.03
CA LEU A 274 -12.67 13.06 -4.02
C LEU A 274 -11.32 12.34 -3.92
N TRP A 275 -10.66 12.09 -5.07
CA TRP A 275 -9.33 11.49 -5.10
C TRP A 275 -8.27 12.42 -4.50
N VAL A 276 -8.29 13.73 -4.82
CA VAL A 276 -7.34 14.72 -4.26
C VAL A 276 -7.42 14.73 -2.73
N ALA A 277 -8.64 14.76 -2.16
CA ALA A 277 -8.83 14.75 -0.72
C ALA A 277 -8.28 13.45 -0.07
N ARG A 278 -8.52 12.30 -0.70
CA ARG A 278 -7.98 11.01 -0.26
C ARG A 278 -6.45 10.97 -0.34
N ASN A 279 -5.90 11.43 -1.45
CA ASN A 279 -4.46 11.45 -1.68
C ASN A 279 -3.73 12.30 -0.64
N ALA A 280 -4.25 13.49 -0.35
CA ALA A 280 -3.71 14.36 0.68
C ALA A 280 -3.75 13.72 2.07
N ARG A 281 -4.87 13.09 2.43
CA ARG A 281 -5.03 12.37 3.69
C ARG A 281 -3.99 11.25 3.84
N MET A 282 -3.81 10.42 2.82
CA MET A 282 -2.85 9.32 2.84
C MET A 282 -1.42 9.82 2.98
N TYR A 283 -1.08 10.91 2.27
CA TYR A 283 0.23 11.51 2.39
C TYR A 283 0.48 12.11 3.78
N TYR A 284 -0.50 12.81 4.33
CA TYR A 284 -0.43 13.41 5.66
C TYR A 284 -0.11 12.38 6.75
N LEU A 285 -0.84 11.25 6.73
CA LEU A 285 -0.75 10.23 7.79
C LEU A 285 0.43 9.27 7.63
N LEU A 286 0.77 8.90 6.40
CA LEU A 286 1.62 7.74 6.15
C LEU A 286 2.98 8.08 5.53
N CYS A 287 3.17 9.33 5.09
CA CYS A 287 4.44 9.77 4.52
C CYS A 287 5.14 10.79 5.42
N ASN A 288 6.34 11.17 5.04
CA ASN A 288 7.09 12.22 5.72
C ASN A 288 6.54 13.61 5.34
N SER A 289 5.27 13.89 5.69
CA SER A 289 4.63 15.16 5.38
C SER A 289 5.26 16.32 6.16
N LYS A 290 5.10 17.55 5.67
CA LYS A 290 5.58 18.74 6.41
C LYS A 290 4.76 18.98 7.66
N GLU A 291 3.47 18.63 7.63
CA GLU A 291 2.52 18.86 8.71
C GLU A 291 2.62 17.82 9.84
N CYS A 292 3.07 16.59 9.55
CA CYS A 292 3.20 15.51 10.53
C CYS A 292 4.44 14.64 10.26
N PRO A 293 5.66 15.16 10.45
CA PRO A 293 6.88 14.41 10.20
C PRO A 293 7.04 13.20 11.15
N GLU A 294 6.45 13.24 12.33
CA GLU A 294 6.47 12.18 13.32
C GLU A 294 5.51 11.02 13.04
N CYS A 295 4.46 11.23 12.23
CA CYS A 295 3.45 10.21 11.96
C CYS A 295 4.06 8.91 11.39
N ALA A 296 4.94 9.03 10.41
CA ALA A 296 5.59 7.87 9.80
C ALA A 296 6.50 7.13 10.80
N HIS A 297 7.23 7.84 11.66
CA HIS A 297 8.08 7.26 12.69
C HIS A 297 7.27 6.46 13.71
N MET A 298 6.21 7.03 14.25
CA MET A 298 5.35 6.35 15.21
C MET A 298 4.80 5.01 14.68
N LEU A 299 4.58 4.94 13.37
CA LEU A 299 4.05 3.74 12.74
C LEU A 299 5.16 2.71 12.43
N ALA A 300 6.33 3.12 11.93
CA ALA A 300 7.26 2.22 11.27
C ALA A 300 8.57 1.93 12.03
N ASP A 301 8.91 2.66 13.10
CA ASP A 301 10.19 2.49 13.79
C ASP A 301 10.39 1.08 14.36
N ALA A 302 9.39 0.51 15.04
CA ALA A 302 9.45 -0.85 15.57
C ALA A 302 9.63 -1.92 14.46
N LEU A 303 9.03 -1.68 13.30
CA LEU A 303 9.19 -2.56 12.13
C LEU A 303 10.59 -2.44 11.53
N ALA A 304 11.14 -1.23 11.43
CA ALA A 304 12.51 -1.00 10.95
C ALA A 304 13.54 -1.69 11.86
N GLU A 305 13.37 -1.59 13.18
CA GLU A 305 14.20 -2.28 14.17
C GLU A 305 14.10 -3.82 14.02
N ASP A 306 12.89 -4.36 13.90
CA ASP A 306 12.70 -5.80 13.69
C ASP A 306 13.37 -6.29 12.39
N ILE A 307 13.27 -5.53 11.30
CA ILE A 307 13.93 -5.87 10.03
C ILE A 307 15.43 -5.97 10.22
N VAL A 308 16.06 -5.00 10.87
CA VAL A 308 17.50 -5.01 11.14
C VAL A 308 17.88 -6.19 12.01
N ARG A 309 17.18 -6.42 13.13
CA ARG A 309 17.44 -7.53 14.05
C ARG A 309 17.32 -8.88 13.37
N GLN A 310 16.26 -9.12 12.60
CA GLN A 310 16.06 -10.39 11.90
C GLN A 310 17.07 -10.62 10.78
N ALA A 311 17.49 -9.55 10.09
CA ALA A 311 18.55 -9.64 9.09
C ALA A 311 19.89 -9.98 9.75
N ASP A 312 20.27 -9.29 10.83
CA ASP A 312 21.50 -9.59 11.57
C ASP A 312 21.50 -11.04 12.07
N ASP A 313 20.38 -11.58 12.56
CA ASP A 313 20.24 -12.98 12.92
C ASP A 313 20.42 -13.94 11.74
N ALA A 314 19.88 -13.58 10.56
CA ALA A 314 20.04 -14.37 9.35
C ALA A 314 21.48 -14.35 8.81
N LEU A 315 22.28 -13.37 9.19
CA LEU A 315 23.68 -13.22 8.77
C LEU A 315 24.67 -13.94 9.69
N ARG A 316 24.24 -14.42 10.87
CA ARG A 316 25.11 -15.15 11.80
C ARG A 316 25.64 -16.45 11.15
N HIS A 317 26.84 -16.84 11.54
CA HIS A 317 27.44 -18.09 11.09
C HIS A 317 26.54 -19.27 11.46
N GLY A 318 26.32 -20.18 10.51
CA GLY A 318 25.43 -21.35 10.72
C GLY A 318 23.93 -21.04 10.70
N ALA A 319 23.50 -19.81 10.45
CA ALA A 319 22.08 -19.48 10.36
C ALA A 319 21.39 -20.23 9.21
N ARG A 320 20.25 -20.84 9.51
CA ARG A 320 19.44 -21.62 8.55
C ARG A 320 18.25 -20.82 7.97
N LYS A 321 18.10 -19.57 8.34
CA LYS A 321 16.99 -18.72 7.91
C LYS A 321 17.15 -18.30 6.45
N ALA A 322 16.18 -18.70 5.60
CA ALA A 322 16.07 -18.32 4.19
C ALA A 322 15.24 -17.04 4.01
N ALA A 323 14.20 -16.85 4.83
CA ALA A 323 13.35 -15.65 4.72
C ALA A 323 12.66 -15.29 6.04
N ASP A 324 12.33 -14.02 6.16
CA ASP A 324 11.37 -13.43 7.10
C ASP A 324 10.25 -12.76 6.33
N PHE A 325 9.03 -13.28 6.45
CA PHE A 325 7.84 -12.73 5.81
C PHE A 325 6.91 -12.14 6.86
N ARG A 326 6.45 -10.92 6.60
CA ARG A 326 5.54 -10.16 7.47
C ARG A 326 4.33 -9.74 6.68
N PHE A 327 3.14 -9.87 7.28
CA PHE A 327 1.86 -9.53 6.64
C PHE A 327 1.07 -8.59 7.55
N GLY A 328 0.76 -7.40 7.04
CA GLY A 328 0.08 -6.36 7.81
C GLY A 328 -0.65 -5.37 6.93
N HIS A 329 -0.38 -4.07 7.09
CA HIS A 329 -1.22 -2.99 6.61
C HIS A 329 -0.44 -1.93 5.82
N ASP A 330 -1.19 -1.09 5.09
CA ASP A 330 -0.72 0.15 4.46
C ASP A 330 -0.05 1.09 5.46
N THR A 331 -0.61 1.18 6.67
CA THR A 331 -0.11 2.00 7.79
C THR A 331 1.29 1.61 8.28
N MET A 332 1.91 0.60 7.68
CA MET A 332 3.26 0.15 8.01
C MET A 332 4.18 0.15 6.79
N VAL A 333 3.72 -0.40 5.67
CA VAL A 333 4.56 -0.56 4.48
C VAL A 333 4.92 0.78 3.85
N LEU A 334 3.96 1.70 3.78
CA LEU A 334 4.20 3.03 3.20
C LEU A 334 5.03 3.93 4.10
N PRO A 335 4.75 4.06 5.43
CA PRO A 335 5.62 4.80 6.33
C PRO A 335 7.07 4.30 6.32
N LEU A 336 7.28 2.99 6.37
CA LEU A 336 8.61 2.40 6.30
C LEU A 336 9.33 2.75 4.98
N ALA A 337 8.65 2.62 3.84
CA ALA A 337 9.21 2.95 2.53
C ALA A 337 9.56 4.44 2.42
N SER A 338 8.72 5.32 2.97
CA SER A 338 8.96 6.76 3.04
C SER A 338 10.14 7.13 3.94
N LEU A 339 10.27 6.49 5.12
CA LEU A 339 11.38 6.73 6.04
C LEU A 339 12.71 6.18 5.53
N ILE A 340 12.71 5.04 4.82
CA ILE A 340 13.90 4.56 4.10
C ILE A 340 14.30 5.57 3.02
N GLY A 341 13.34 6.35 2.51
CA GLY A 341 13.56 7.32 1.47
C GLY A 341 13.76 6.64 0.11
N LEU A 342 12.85 5.72 -0.22
CA LEU A 342 12.84 5.11 -1.55
C LEU A 342 12.49 6.17 -2.61
N ASP A 343 13.12 6.12 -3.76
CA ASP A 343 12.85 7.04 -4.87
C ASP A 343 11.36 7.10 -5.22
N GLY A 344 10.84 8.32 -5.33
CA GLY A 344 9.41 8.61 -5.48
C GLY A 344 8.60 8.59 -4.17
N LEU A 345 9.22 8.18 -3.04
CA LEU A 345 8.64 8.23 -1.69
C LEU A 345 9.50 9.04 -0.70
N ASP A 346 10.64 9.56 -1.16
CA ASP A 346 11.65 10.30 -0.38
C ASP A 346 11.32 11.80 -0.21
N GLY A 347 10.32 12.30 -0.92
CA GLY A 347 9.93 13.71 -0.89
C GLY A 347 9.28 14.12 0.43
N ARG A 348 9.58 15.37 0.88
CA ARG A 348 8.90 16.02 1.99
C ARG A 348 8.08 17.19 1.49
N HIS A 349 6.78 16.95 1.28
CA HIS A 349 5.84 17.91 0.72
C HIS A 349 4.78 18.32 1.73
N SER A 350 4.07 19.44 1.45
CA SER A 350 2.80 19.72 2.10
C SER A 350 1.73 18.78 1.57
N ALA A 351 0.91 18.24 2.46
CA ALA A 351 -0.19 17.34 2.08
C ALA A 351 -1.28 18.07 1.29
N THR A 352 -1.45 19.40 1.47
CA THR A 352 -2.50 20.19 0.80
C THR A 352 -2.30 20.33 -0.72
N HIS A 353 -1.08 20.13 -1.22
CA HIS A 353 -0.73 20.32 -2.63
C HIS A 353 0.16 19.19 -3.15
N VAL A 354 -0.11 17.96 -2.71
CA VAL A 354 0.75 16.81 -3.03
C VAL A 354 0.32 16.08 -4.30
N GLN A 355 -0.86 16.34 -4.84
CA GLN A 355 -1.47 15.62 -5.95
C GLN A 355 -0.63 15.62 -7.25
N ASP A 356 0.21 16.64 -7.47
CA ASP A 356 1.09 16.73 -8.64
C ASP A 356 2.47 16.07 -8.43
N LYS A 357 2.74 15.58 -7.22
CA LYS A 357 4.05 15.06 -6.80
C LYS A 357 4.01 13.64 -6.29
N TRP A 358 2.87 13.22 -5.77
CA TRP A 358 2.70 11.92 -5.15
C TRP A 358 1.29 11.36 -5.37
N ASN A 359 1.20 10.04 -5.42
CA ASN A 359 -0.01 9.31 -5.79
C ASN A 359 -0.23 8.10 -4.89
N CYS A 360 -1.26 8.16 -4.04
CA CYS A 360 -1.59 7.07 -3.11
C CYS A 360 -1.95 5.77 -3.83
N THR A 361 -2.62 5.85 -4.97
CA THR A 361 -3.08 4.69 -5.74
C THR A 361 -1.92 3.81 -6.20
N ILE A 362 -0.82 4.43 -6.64
CA ILE A 362 0.37 3.73 -7.11
C ILE A 362 1.29 3.38 -5.94
N SER A 363 1.37 4.28 -4.95
CA SER A 363 2.34 4.14 -3.85
C SER A 363 1.93 3.09 -2.82
N VAL A 364 0.62 2.88 -2.59
CA VAL A 364 0.14 2.00 -1.51
C VAL A 364 -1.10 1.21 -1.87
N CYS A 365 -1.17 0.67 -3.09
CA CYS A 365 -2.27 -0.22 -3.51
C CYS A 365 -2.41 -1.45 -2.60
N MET A 366 -3.48 -2.24 -2.78
CA MET A 366 -3.64 -3.53 -2.10
C MET A 366 -2.42 -4.43 -2.36
N ALA A 367 -2.09 -5.32 -1.45
CA ALA A 367 -0.91 -6.20 -1.49
C ALA A 367 0.44 -5.49 -1.72
N SER A 368 0.51 -4.14 -1.56
CA SER A 368 1.79 -3.42 -1.60
C SER A 368 2.81 -4.06 -0.69
N ASN A 369 4.05 -4.16 -1.18
CA ASN A 369 5.08 -4.89 -0.46
C ASN A 369 6.48 -4.27 -0.61
N LEU A 370 7.27 -4.43 0.44
CA LEU A 370 8.69 -4.12 0.49
C LEU A 370 9.47 -5.42 0.58
N GLN A 371 10.48 -5.58 -0.27
CA GLN A 371 11.35 -6.75 -0.28
C GLN A 371 12.80 -6.29 -0.23
N LEU A 372 13.56 -6.76 0.75
CA LEU A 372 15.00 -6.61 0.83
C LEU A 372 15.63 -7.97 0.48
N ILE A 373 16.29 -8.04 -0.67
CA ILE A 373 16.90 -9.26 -1.18
C ILE A 373 18.40 -9.20 -0.89
N PHE A 374 18.89 -10.12 -0.07
CA PHE A 374 20.27 -10.17 0.38
C PHE A 374 21.10 -11.12 -0.50
N PHE A 375 22.23 -10.61 -0.95
CA PHE A 375 23.19 -11.35 -1.78
C PHE A 375 24.53 -11.43 -1.06
N LYS A 376 25.24 -12.54 -1.21
CA LYS A 376 26.60 -12.70 -0.70
C LYS A 376 27.54 -13.25 -1.76
N ASN A 377 28.82 -12.89 -1.65
CA ASN A 377 29.91 -13.47 -2.43
C ASN A 377 30.71 -14.52 -1.62
N ARG A 378 31.75 -15.09 -2.21
CA ARG A 378 32.63 -16.08 -1.54
C ARG A 378 33.41 -15.51 -0.37
N LYS A 379 33.59 -14.17 -0.28
CA LYS A 379 34.27 -13.48 0.82
C LYS A 379 33.31 -13.09 1.94
N ASN A 380 32.03 -13.47 1.83
CA ASN A 380 30.93 -13.08 2.71
C ASN A 380 30.64 -11.56 2.71
N ASP A 381 31.05 -10.83 1.66
CA ASP A 381 30.55 -9.46 1.49
C ASP A 381 29.06 -9.51 1.19
N ILE A 382 28.28 -8.66 1.85
CA ILE A 382 26.82 -8.64 1.77
C ILE A 382 26.37 -7.37 1.07
N ILE A 383 25.55 -7.55 0.03
CA ILE A 383 24.82 -6.46 -0.63
C ILE A 383 23.32 -6.75 -0.62
N VAL A 384 22.52 -5.70 -0.69
CA VAL A 384 21.05 -5.78 -0.62
C VAL A 384 20.47 -5.02 -1.80
N LYS A 385 19.48 -5.64 -2.46
CA LYS A 385 18.60 -4.99 -3.45
C LYS A 385 17.32 -4.63 -2.73
N CYS A 386 16.88 -3.38 -2.87
CA CYS A 386 15.60 -2.93 -2.35
C CYS A 386 14.54 -2.93 -3.45
N MET A 387 13.39 -3.57 -3.17
CA MET A 387 12.27 -3.62 -4.09
C MET A 387 10.99 -3.17 -3.38
N TYR A 388 10.22 -2.33 -4.06
CA TYR A 388 8.90 -1.90 -3.60
C TYR A 388 7.85 -2.16 -4.68
N ASN A 389 6.78 -2.86 -4.33
CA ASN A 389 5.78 -3.37 -5.27
C ASN A 389 6.43 -4.14 -6.44
N GLU A 390 7.40 -5.00 -6.10
CA GLU A 390 8.21 -5.82 -7.02
C GLU A 390 9.00 -5.02 -8.07
N GLN A 391 9.17 -3.70 -7.87
CA GLN A 391 10.02 -2.83 -8.68
C GLN A 391 11.30 -2.48 -7.92
N GLU A 392 12.46 -2.49 -8.61
CA GLU A 392 13.72 -2.02 -8.04
C GLU A 392 13.62 -0.56 -7.64
N ARG A 393 14.08 -0.23 -6.43
CA ARG A 393 14.06 1.14 -5.91
C ARG A 393 15.45 1.59 -5.51
N LEU A 394 15.72 2.85 -5.82
CA LEU A 394 16.90 3.53 -5.31
C LEU A 394 16.62 4.15 -3.94
N ILE A 395 17.68 4.37 -3.17
CA ILE A 395 17.67 5.13 -1.93
C ILE A 395 18.58 6.33 -2.16
N PRO A 396 18.06 7.50 -2.59
CA PRO A 396 18.87 8.66 -2.97
C PRO A 396 19.84 9.13 -1.88
N ALA A 397 19.49 8.91 -0.62
CA ALA A 397 20.33 9.25 0.53
C ALA A 397 21.57 8.34 0.70
N LEU A 398 21.64 7.22 -0.01
CA LEU A 398 22.75 6.26 0.09
C LEU A 398 23.53 6.16 -1.21
N LYS A 399 24.84 5.98 -1.07
CA LYS A 399 25.70 5.66 -2.21
C LYS A 399 25.45 4.21 -2.64
N SER A 400 24.99 4.02 -3.88
CA SER A 400 24.88 2.71 -4.48
C SER A 400 26.24 2.01 -4.55
N TYR A 401 26.27 0.72 -4.26
CA TYR A 401 27.44 -0.13 -4.50
C TYR A 401 27.54 -0.49 -5.99
N TYR A 402 26.40 -0.87 -6.60
CA TYR A 402 26.28 -1.21 -8.01
C TYR A 402 24.81 -1.16 -8.43
N GLY A 403 24.42 -0.36 -9.39
CA GLY A 403 23.03 -0.21 -9.81
C GLY A 403 22.09 0.08 -8.63
N CYS A 404 21.13 -0.80 -8.38
CA CYS A 404 20.19 -0.72 -7.25
C CYS A 404 20.63 -1.53 -6.00
N PHE A 405 21.91 -1.95 -5.92
CA PHE A 405 22.46 -2.70 -4.80
C PHE A 405 23.22 -1.78 -3.84
N TYR A 406 23.02 -1.99 -2.54
CA TYR A 406 23.66 -1.28 -1.44
C TYR A 406 24.45 -2.25 -0.57
N LYS A 407 25.57 -1.83 0.01
CA LYS A 407 26.23 -2.63 1.06
C LYS A 407 25.30 -2.73 2.25
N TRP A 408 25.16 -3.93 2.83
CA TRP A 408 24.33 -4.09 4.01
C TRP A 408 24.74 -3.18 5.16
N ALA A 409 26.03 -3.01 5.39
CA ALA A 409 26.53 -2.12 6.45
C ALA A 409 25.98 -0.68 6.32
N ASP A 410 25.93 -0.14 5.10
CA ASP A 410 25.44 1.23 4.85
C ASP A 410 23.93 1.31 5.01
N LEU A 411 23.19 0.36 4.42
CA LEU A 411 21.74 0.30 4.57
C LEU A 411 21.31 0.02 6.01
N ARG A 412 22.02 -0.87 6.72
CA ARG A 412 21.79 -1.14 8.13
C ARG A 412 21.95 0.12 9.00
N GLN A 413 23.04 0.86 8.79
CA GLN A 413 23.27 2.12 9.51
C GLN A 413 22.16 3.15 9.20
N HIS A 414 21.69 3.19 7.96
CA HIS A 414 20.60 4.06 7.57
C HIS A 414 19.29 3.69 8.27
N LEU A 415 18.93 2.39 8.30
CA LEU A 415 17.75 1.89 9.01
C LEU A 415 17.84 2.15 10.52
N VAL A 416 19.01 1.93 11.15
CA VAL A 416 19.22 2.23 12.57
C VAL A 416 18.94 3.69 12.88
N LYS A 417 19.36 4.62 12.02
CA LYS A 417 19.09 6.05 12.20
C LYS A 417 17.60 6.40 12.17
N ILE A 418 16.77 5.60 11.50
CA ILE A 418 15.32 5.82 11.43
C ILE A 418 14.73 5.67 12.84
N TYR A 419 14.90 4.50 13.45
CA TYR A 419 14.27 4.21 14.74
C TYR A 419 15.02 4.76 15.97
N SER A 420 16.31 5.12 15.85
CA SER A 420 17.04 5.76 16.95
C SER A 420 16.69 7.25 17.16
N LYS A 421 15.93 7.86 16.25
CA LYS A 421 15.49 9.26 16.38
C LYS A 421 14.30 9.43 17.32
N SER A 422 13.55 8.38 17.58
CA SER A 422 12.39 8.39 18.47
C SER A 422 12.77 8.42 19.97
N ASP A 423 14.07 8.21 20.32
CA ASP A 423 14.56 8.20 21.69
C ASP A 423 15.07 9.58 22.17
N ASN A 424 14.94 10.63 21.37
CA ASN A 424 15.28 12.02 21.68
C ASN A 424 14.05 12.94 21.47
#